data_63a71db996eb420e9f7a207714f4a347
#
_entry.id   63a71db996eb420e9f7a207714f4a347
#
_cell.length_a   1.000
_cell.length_b   1.000
_cell.length_c   1.000
_cell.angle_alpha   90.00
_cell.angle_beta   90.00
_cell.angle_gamma   90.00
#
_symmetry.space_group_name_H-M   'P 1'
#
loop_
_entity.id
_entity.type
_entity.pdbx_description
1 polymer ?
#
loop_
_entity_poly.entity_id
_entity_poly.type
_entity_poly.pdbx_seq_one_letter_code
_entity_poly.pdbx_strand_id
1 'polypeptide(L)'
;LWNKIKYGAILIIVTNIFAQDFWTQAMNSHYSRRVSHFNNLPVKKGAIIFIGDSITEQCNWSELFDNPDIINRGIGGDVVDGVAKRIEFLKTSEPAALFLMIGINNMNRGDPNDAIFKEYKLLVEKIKAYNPSIKLFLHSILPINENSFIGIPIASNESIEALNQNIQKFSGNMDAVYVNLFSHFLNSERKLDKKYSNDGLHINGEGYLLWKQIIKKYICEI
;
A
#
# COMPACT_ATOMS: atom_id res chain seq x y z
N LEU A 1 -1.95 11.77 47.82
CA LEU A 1 -2.61 11.11 46.67
C LEU A 1 -2.54 11.97 45.40
N TRP A 2 -2.86 13.25 45.47
CA TRP A 2 -2.93 14.18 44.32
C TRP A 2 -1.58 14.36 43.58
N ASN A 3 -0.46 14.40 44.29
CA ASN A 3 0.87 14.52 43.69
C ASN A 3 1.29 13.23 42.94
N LYS A 4 0.96 12.06 43.43
CA LYS A 4 1.28 10.78 42.74
C LYS A 4 0.52 10.63 41.42
N ILE A 5 -0.72 11.13 41.32
CA ILE A 5 -1.51 11.11 40.09
C ILE A 5 -0.93 12.05 39.04
N LYS A 6 -0.46 13.26 39.42
CA LYS A 6 0.17 14.19 38.49
C LYS A 6 1.48 13.66 37.89
N TYR A 7 2.35 13.06 38.71
CA TYR A 7 3.61 12.48 38.22
C TYR A 7 3.38 11.25 37.35
N GLY A 8 2.38 10.41 37.66
CA GLY A 8 2.02 9.28 36.82
C GLY A 8 1.51 9.71 35.44
N ALA A 9 0.65 10.73 35.36
CA ALA A 9 0.14 11.24 34.08
C ALA A 9 1.26 11.89 33.24
N ILE A 10 2.16 12.65 33.83
CA ILE A 10 3.31 13.26 33.14
C ILE A 10 4.25 12.17 32.61
N LEU A 11 4.53 11.13 33.37
CA LEU A 11 5.40 10.02 32.93
C LEU A 11 4.80 9.27 31.74
N ILE A 12 3.48 9.01 31.74
CA ILE A 12 2.79 8.35 30.64
C ILE A 12 2.82 9.22 29.37
N ILE A 13 2.63 10.54 29.49
CA ILE A 13 2.70 11.47 28.34
C ILE A 13 4.10 11.50 27.76
N VAL A 14 5.13 11.60 28.59
CA VAL A 14 6.53 11.64 28.16
C VAL A 14 6.94 10.34 27.47
N THR A 15 6.57 9.18 28.02
CA THR A 15 6.88 7.86 27.39
C THR A 15 6.17 7.69 26.04
N ASN A 16 4.93 8.17 25.90
CA ASN A 16 4.22 8.13 24.61
C ASN A 16 4.86 9.03 23.56
N ILE A 17 5.31 10.23 23.92
CA ILE A 17 6.01 11.15 23.00
C ILE A 17 7.32 10.50 22.52
N PHE A 18 8.14 9.95 23.41
CA PHE A 18 9.39 9.28 23.01
C PHE A 18 9.14 8.04 22.15
N ALA A 19 8.10 7.26 22.43
CA ALA A 19 7.73 6.10 21.61
C ALA A 19 7.29 6.52 20.21
N GLN A 20 6.49 7.57 20.10
CA GLN A 20 6.03 8.10 18.81
C GLN A 20 7.18 8.66 17.99
N ASP A 21 8.11 9.41 18.60
CA ASP A 21 9.31 9.91 17.93
C ASP A 21 10.21 8.77 17.44
N PHE A 22 10.40 7.74 18.26
CA PHE A 22 11.19 6.55 17.88
C PHE A 22 10.59 5.84 16.66
N TRP A 23 9.27 5.58 16.67
CA TRP A 23 8.60 4.96 15.53
C TRP A 23 8.67 5.82 14.28
N THR A 24 8.47 7.11 14.39
CA THR A 24 8.57 8.04 13.25
C THR A 24 9.98 8.01 12.66
N GLN A 25 11.02 8.06 13.50
CA GLN A 25 12.41 7.97 13.05
C GLN A 25 12.72 6.60 12.42
N ALA A 26 12.23 5.51 13.01
CA ALA A 26 12.42 4.15 12.49
C ALA A 26 11.78 3.99 11.10
N MET A 27 10.55 4.48 10.92
CA MET A 27 9.84 4.43 9.63
C MET A 27 10.52 5.31 8.59
N ASN A 28 10.94 6.53 8.93
CA ASN A 28 11.69 7.41 8.03
C ASN A 28 13.03 6.80 7.62
N SER A 29 13.73 6.16 8.56
CA SER A 29 14.97 5.44 8.29
C SER A 29 14.73 4.23 7.38
N HIS A 30 13.65 3.46 7.63
CA HIS A 30 13.25 2.34 6.78
C HIS A 30 12.99 2.81 5.35
N TYR A 31 12.12 3.81 5.18
CA TYR A 31 11.80 4.40 3.88
C TYR A 31 13.07 4.84 3.13
N SER A 32 13.94 5.63 3.78
CA SER A 32 15.17 6.15 3.16
C SER A 32 16.11 5.04 2.71
N ARG A 33 16.30 4.00 3.54
CA ARG A 33 17.12 2.83 3.18
C ARG A 33 16.53 2.06 1.99
N ARG A 34 15.19 1.85 1.97
CA ARG A 34 14.53 1.15 0.87
C ARG A 34 14.64 1.94 -0.43
N VAL A 35 14.40 3.26 -0.39
CA VAL A 35 14.56 4.13 -1.58
C VAL A 35 16.00 4.11 -2.08
N SER A 36 16.99 4.27 -1.18
CA SER A 36 18.40 4.18 -1.54
C SER A 36 18.74 2.83 -2.17
N HIS A 37 18.24 1.73 -1.60
CA HIS A 37 18.44 0.40 -2.16
C HIS A 37 17.82 0.28 -3.56
N PHE A 38 16.58 0.70 -3.74
CA PHE A 38 15.89 0.64 -5.04
C PHE A 38 16.59 1.47 -6.12
N ASN A 39 17.14 2.62 -5.78
CA ASN A 39 17.88 3.48 -6.70
C ASN A 39 19.19 2.84 -7.20
N ASN A 40 19.72 1.86 -6.48
CA ASN A 40 20.91 1.12 -6.86
C ASN A 40 20.61 -0.23 -7.56
N LEU A 41 19.32 -0.61 -7.66
CA LEU A 41 18.92 -1.83 -8.35
C LEU A 41 18.50 -1.53 -9.79
N PRO A 42 18.94 -2.36 -10.76
CA PRO A 42 18.49 -2.19 -12.13
C PRO A 42 16.99 -2.49 -12.25
N VAL A 43 16.32 -1.76 -13.15
CA VAL A 43 14.98 -2.12 -13.60
C VAL A 43 15.10 -2.57 -15.04
N LYS A 44 14.87 -3.84 -15.29
CA LYS A 44 14.91 -4.42 -16.63
C LYS A 44 13.80 -3.83 -17.51
N LYS A 45 14.09 -3.64 -18.78
CA LYS A 45 13.06 -3.43 -19.81
C LYS A 45 12.10 -4.63 -19.80
N GLY A 46 10.80 -4.36 -19.85
CA GLY A 46 9.78 -5.40 -19.81
C GLY A 46 9.43 -5.92 -18.40
N ALA A 47 10.06 -5.40 -17.34
CA ALA A 47 9.75 -5.81 -15.97
C ALA A 47 8.29 -5.54 -15.60
N ILE A 48 7.75 -6.38 -14.72
CA ILE A 48 6.44 -6.22 -14.09
C ILE A 48 6.68 -5.71 -12.67
N ILE A 49 6.19 -4.53 -12.35
CA ILE A 49 6.49 -3.86 -11.08
C ILE A 49 5.28 -3.87 -10.15
N PHE A 50 5.46 -4.38 -8.93
CA PHE A 50 4.52 -4.19 -7.82
C PHE A 50 5.02 -3.06 -6.94
N ILE A 51 4.22 -2.00 -6.76
CA ILE A 51 4.55 -0.82 -5.98
C ILE A 51 3.43 -0.48 -5.00
N GLY A 52 3.80 -0.13 -3.77
CA GLY A 52 2.85 0.13 -2.69
C GLY A 52 3.53 0.20 -1.33
N ASP A 53 2.78 -0.13 -0.31
CA ASP A 53 3.19 -0.09 1.10
C ASP A 53 3.70 -1.44 1.64
N SER A 54 3.54 -1.69 2.97
CA SER A 54 3.95 -2.92 3.64
C SER A 54 3.28 -4.16 3.07
N ILE A 55 2.02 -4.09 2.67
CA ILE A 55 1.30 -5.24 2.12
C ILE A 55 1.92 -5.65 0.77
N THR A 56 2.40 -4.70 0.00
CA THR A 56 3.17 -4.99 -1.23
C THR A 56 4.59 -5.46 -0.89
N GLU A 57 5.27 -4.84 0.09
CA GLU A 57 6.65 -5.14 0.47
C GLU A 57 6.84 -6.58 0.94
N GLN A 58 5.91 -7.10 1.74
CA GLN A 58 6.03 -8.39 2.42
C GLN A 58 5.87 -9.62 1.52
N CYS A 59 5.51 -9.46 0.25
CA CYS A 59 5.35 -10.56 -0.68
C CYS A 59 6.62 -10.81 -1.50
N ASN A 60 7.03 -12.05 -1.61
CA ASN A 60 8.04 -12.50 -2.56
C ASN A 60 7.39 -12.73 -3.94
N TRP A 61 7.03 -11.64 -4.63
CA TRP A 61 6.24 -11.68 -5.86
C TRP A 61 6.84 -12.54 -6.97
N SER A 62 8.16 -12.46 -7.18
CA SER A 62 8.86 -13.26 -8.20
C SER A 62 8.75 -14.76 -7.93
N GLU A 63 8.94 -15.18 -6.68
CA GLU A 63 8.78 -16.57 -6.26
C GLU A 63 7.31 -17.01 -6.33
N LEU A 64 6.39 -16.16 -5.84
CA LEU A 64 4.97 -16.45 -5.85
C LEU A 64 4.45 -16.76 -7.25
N PHE A 65 4.92 -16.04 -8.29
CA PHE A 65 4.51 -16.22 -9.68
C PHE A 65 5.45 -17.11 -10.51
N ASP A 66 6.57 -17.57 -9.92
CA ASP A 66 7.66 -18.25 -10.65
C ASP A 66 8.09 -17.43 -11.88
N ASN A 67 8.26 -16.12 -11.68
CA ASN A 67 8.62 -15.18 -12.75
C ASN A 67 9.69 -14.17 -12.25
N PRO A 68 10.95 -14.30 -12.72
CA PRO A 68 12.04 -13.42 -12.27
C PRO A 68 11.96 -11.98 -12.80
N ASP A 69 11.06 -11.69 -13.73
CA ASP A 69 10.85 -10.34 -14.25
C ASP A 69 9.88 -9.52 -13.40
N ILE A 70 9.29 -10.14 -12.38
CA ILE A 70 8.47 -9.43 -11.39
C ILE A 70 9.36 -8.80 -10.32
N ILE A 71 9.20 -7.49 -10.14
CA ILE A 71 10.00 -6.67 -9.22
C ILE A 71 9.11 -6.10 -8.12
N ASN A 72 9.52 -6.33 -6.86
CA ASN A 72 8.88 -5.71 -5.70
C ASN A 72 9.47 -4.32 -5.43
N ARG A 73 8.61 -3.30 -5.38
CA ARG A 73 8.90 -1.92 -5.00
C ARG A 73 7.96 -1.42 -3.88
N GLY A 74 7.51 -2.32 -3.01
CA GLY A 74 6.79 -1.99 -1.78
C GLY A 74 7.72 -1.43 -0.70
N ILE A 75 7.21 -0.51 0.14
CA ILE A 75 7.88 0.01 1.34
C ILE A 75 6.89 0.09 2.49
N GLY A 76 7.22 -0.53 3.62
CA GLY A 76 6.40 -0.49 4.83
C GLY A 76 6.11 0.93 5.30
N GLY A 77 4.84 1.20 5.62
CA GLY A 77 4.40 2.52 6.07
C GLY A 77 4.28 3.59 4.98
N ASP A 78 4.54 3.26 3.71
CA ASP A 78 4.50 4.23 2.62
C ASP A 78 3.10 4.78 2.37
N VAL A 79 3.05 5.98 1.82
CA VAL A 79 1.86 6.76 1.52
C VAL A 79 1.87 7.20 0.06
N VAL A 80 0.76 7.74 -0.43
CA VAL A 80 0.62 8.14 -1.84
C VAL A 80 1.74 9.08 -2.29
N ASP A 81 2.02 10.13 -1.49
CA ASP A 81 3.11 11.08 -1.77
C ASP A 81 4.50 10.42 -1.70
N GLY A 82 4.70 9.47 -0.79
CA GLY A 82 5.94 8.70 -0.69
C GLY A 82 6.22 7.89 -1.96
N VAL A 83 5.20 7.21 -2.52
CA VAL A 83 5.32 6.54 -3.82
C VAL A 83 5.63 7.55 -4.92
N ALA A 84 4.94 8.70 -4.95
CA ALA A 84 5.14 9.73 -5.98
C ALA A 84 6.58 10.29 -6.03
N LYS A 85 7.29 10.29 -4.89
CA LYS A 85 8.68 10.75 -4.77
C LYS A 85 9.71 9.75 -5.29
N ARG A 86 9.34 8.46 -5.45
CA ARG A 86 10.29 7.38 -5.79
C ARG A 86 10.01 6.66 -7.10
N ILE A 87 9.20 7.25 -7.99
CA ILE A 87 8.88 6.66 -9.30
C ILE A 87 9.72 7.25 -10.46
N GLU A 88 10.77 8.00 -10.15
CA GLU A 88 11.64 8.63 -11.18
C GLU A 88 12.28 7.59 -12.12
N PHE A 89 12.50 6.37 -11.66
CA PHE A 89 13.01 5.28 -12.48
C PHE A 89 12.14 4.97 -13.71
N LEU A 90 10.85 5.30 -13.68
CA LEU A 90 9.94 5.12 -14.84
C LEU A 90 10.31 5.98 -16.04
N LYS A 91 11.12 7.04 -15.87
CA LYS A 91 11.60 7.86 -16.97
C LYS A 91 12.66 7.18 -17.82
N THR A 92 13.41 6.25 -17.24
CA THR A 92 14.57 5.62 -17.88
C THR A 92 14.42 4.13 -18.06
N SER A 93 13.52 3.49 -17.29
CA SER A 93 13.15 2.10 -17.45
C SER A 93 11.88 1.96 -18.27
N GLU A 94 11.79 0.91 -19.04
CA GLU A 94 10.61 0.58 -19.85
C GLU A 94 9.92 -0.68 -19.28
N PRO A 95 9.29 -0.61 -18.08
CA PRO A 95 8.56 -1.75 -17.55
C PRO A 95 7.32 -2.03 -18.42
N ALA A 96 6.97 -3.31 -18.55
CA ALA A 96 5.78 -3.73 -19.29
C ALA A 96 4.50 -3.38 -18.52
N ALA A 97 4.54 -3.51 -17.18
CA ALA A 97 3.37 -3.24 -16.35
C ALA A 97 3.74 -2.72 -14.96
N LEU A 98 2.80 -2.00 -14.36
CA LEU A 98 2.88 -1.54 -12.97
C LEU A 98 1.57 -1.84 -12.25
N PHE A 99 1.67 -2.56 -11.12
CA PHE A 99 0.58 -2.87 -10.20
C PHE A 99 0.71 -1.98 -8.96
N LEU A 100 -0.25 -1.09 -8.74
CA LEU A 100 -0.25 -0.10 -7.66
C LEU A 100 -1.32 -0.42 -6.62
N MET A 101 -0.92 -0.56 -5.35
CA MET A 101 -1.82 -0.55 -4.20
C MET A 101 -1.25 0.34 -3.11
N ILE A 102 -1.93 1.44 -2.79
CA ILE A 102 -1.48 2.45 -1.81
C ILE A 102 -2.67 3.24 -1.26
N GLY A 103 -2.57 3.70 -0.02
CA GLY A 103 -3.52 4.63 0.59
C GLY A 103 -3.96 4.27 2.00
N ILE A 104 -3.84 3.02 2.45
CA ILE A 104 -4.26 2.61 3.80
C ILE A 104 -3.51 3.37 4.90
N ASN A 105 -2.22 3.65 4.70
CA ASN A 105 -1.43 4.40 5.67
C ASN A 105 -1.82 5.89 5.72
N ASN A 106 -2.22 6.48 4.60
CA ASN A 106 -2.83 7.81 4.58
C ASN A 106 -4.09 7.84 5.46
N MET A 107 -4.99 6.87 5.26
CA MET A 107 -6.24 6.79 6.03
C MET A 107 -5.97 6.58 7.52
N ASN A 108 -5.01 5.72 7.89
CA ASN A 108 -4.63 5.46 9.28
C ASN A 108 -3.88 6.63 9.95
N ARG A 109 -3.37 7.59 9.17
CA ARG A 109 -2.89 8.89 9.69
C ARG A 109 -4.02 9.90 9.90
N GLY A 110 -5.23 9.60 9.42
CA GLY A 110 -6.39 10.48 9.49
C GLY A 110 -6.48 11.47 8.32
N ASP A 111 -5.76 11.21 7.22
CA ASP A 111 -5.88 12.04 6.01
C ASP A 111 -7.31 11.89 5.44
N PRO A 112 -8.01 12.98 5.06
CA PRO A 112 -9.34 12.88 4.47
C PRO A 112 -9.32 12.19 3.10
N ASN A 113 -10.35 11.39 2.78
CA ASN A 113 -10.44 10.67 1.51
C ASN A 113 -10.26 11.56 0.27
N ASP A 114 -10.82 12.77 0.28
CA ASP A 114 -10.70 13.70 -0.84
C ASP A 114 -9.24 14.17 -1.05
N ALA A 115 -8.49 14.38 0.03
CA ALA A 115 -7.08 14.73 -0.03
C ALA A 115 -6.26 13.55 -0.56
N ILE A 116 -6.49 12.33 -0.03
CA ILE A 116 -5.84 11.11 -0.50
C ILE A 116 -6.13 10.90 -1.99
N PHE A 117 -7.37 11.02 -2.40
CA PHE A 117 -7.76 10.81 -3.80
C PHE A 117 -7.15 11.87 -4.73
N LYS A 118 -7.03 13.12 -4.28
CA LYS A 118 -6.34 14.17 -5.04
C LYS A 118 -4.87 13.81 -5.29
N GLU A 119 -4.14 13.39 -4.25
CA GLU A 119 -2.75 12.93 -4.37
C GLU A 119 -2.63 11.68 -5.24
N TYR A 120 -3.57 10.73 -5.10
CA TYR A 120 -3.61 9.51 -5.90
C TYR A 120 -3.76 9.80 -7.40
N LYS A 121 -4.62 10.74 -7.78
CA LYS A 121 -4.75 11.19 -9.18
C LYS A 121 -3.43 11.74 -9.71
N LEU A 122 -2.80 12.65 -8.97
CA LEU A 122 -1.51 13.22 -9.37
C LEU A 122 -0.42 12.16 -9.52
N LEU A 123 -0.41 11.14 -8.65
CA LEU A 123 0.51 10.00 -8.76
C LEU A 123 0.27 9.22 -10.07
N VAL A 124 -0.98 8.88 -10.38
CA VAL A 124 -1.33 8.12 -11.59
C VAL A 124 -1.03 8.93 -12.85
N GLU A 125 -1.35 10.22 -12.87
CA GLU A 125 -1.02 11.14 -13.96
C GLU A 125 0.50 11.22 -14.16
N LYS A 126 1.28 11.30 -13.08
CA LYS A 126 2.75 11.30 -13.11
C LYS A 126 3.31 9.97 -13.68
N ILE A 127 2.75 8.82 -13.30
CA ILE A 127 3.13 7.52 -13.85
C ILE A 127 2.91 7.50 -15.36
N LYS A 128 1.73 7.90 -15.82
CA LYS A 128 1.41 7.95 -17.27
C LYS A 128 2.22 8.99 -18.02
N ALA A 129 2.56 10.13 -17.41
CA ALA A 129 3.44 11.12 -18.03
C ALA A 129 4.87 10.59 -18.22
N TYR A 130 5.37 9.76 -17.30
CA TYR A 130 6.71 9.17 -17.39
C TYR A 130 6.78 7.98 -18.35
N ASN A 131 5.71 7.20 -18.44
CA ASN A 131 5.61 6.08 -19.35
C ASN A 131 4.15 5.95 -19.86
N PRO A 132 3.80 6.63 -20.98
CA PRO A 132 2.43 6.61 -21.50
C PRO A 132 1.91 5.24 -21.91
N SER A 133 2.80 4.33 -22.32
CA SER A 133 2.45 2.99 -22.81
C SER A 133 2.39 1.92 -21.73
N ILE A 134 2.72 2.26 -20.47
CA ILE A 134 2.73 1.28 -19.39
C ILE A 134 1.34 0.68 -19.16
N LYS A 135 1.25 -0.65 -19.09
CA LYS A 135 0.03 -1.32 -18.62
C LYS A 135 -0.11 -1.05 -17.12
N LEU A 136 -1.09 -0.25 -16.74
CA LEU A 136 -1.28 0.19 -15.36
C LEU A 136 -2.47 -0.53 -14.71
N PHE A 137 -2.21 -1.21 -13.60
CA PHE A 137 -3.21 -1.91 -12.80
C PHE A 137 -3.35 -1.22 -11.44
N LEU A 138 -4.52 -0.64 -11.19
CA LEU A 138 -4.85 0.04 -9.94
C LEU A 138 -5.63 -0.93 -9.06
N HIS A 139 -4.98 -1.43 -8.02
CA HIS A 139 -5.62 -2.32 -7.06
C HIS A 139 -6.45 -1.51 -6.05
N SER A 140 -7.62 -2.06 -5.69
CA SER A 140 -8.33 -1.56 -4.52
C SER A 140 -7.48 -1.73 -3.26
N ILE A 141 -7.58 -0.80 -2.33
CA ILE A 141 -7.10 -0.95 -0.96
C ILE A 141 -7.88 -2.10 -0.32
N LEU A 142 -7.19 -2.96 0.44
CA LEU A 142 -7.82 -4.11 1.10
C LEU A 142 -8.69 -3.66 2.29
N PRO A 143 -9.69 -4.48 2.70
CA PRO A 143 -10.42 -4.23 3.95
C PRO A 143 -9.52 -4.40 5.16
N ILE A 144 -9.97 -3.89 6.30
CA ILE A 144 -9.36 -4.13 7.60
C ILE A 144 -10.30 -4.96 8.49
N ASN A 145 -9.75 -5.53 9.56
CA ASN A 145 -10.53 -6.15 10.63
C ASN A 145 -10.17 -5.50 11.96
N GLU A 146 -10.96 -4.53 12.37
CA GLU A 146 -10.74 -3.75 13.59
C GLU A 146 -10.77 -4.60 14.86
N ASN A 147 -11.41 -5.77 14.84
CA ASN A 147 -11.43 -6.70 15.97
C ASN A 147 -10.09 -7.42 16.18
N SER A 148 -9.23 -7.45 15.16
CA SER A 148 -7.91 -8.09 15.19
C SER A 148 -6.78 -7.10 15.00
N PHE A 149 -7.11 -5.81 14.75
CA PHE A 149 -6.12 -4.78 14.47
C PHE A 149 -5.27 -4.48 15.71
N ILE A 150 -3.96 -4.47 15.53
CA ILE A 150 -3.03 -4.09 16.61
C ILE A 150 -3.02 -2.56 16.72
N GLY A 151 -3.70 -2.04 17.72
CA GLY A 151 -3.93 -0.61 17.94
C GLY A 151 -5.36 -0.19 17.63
N ILE A 152 -5.57 1.10 17.39
CA ILE A 152 -6.88 1.66 17.04
C ILE A 152 -6.79 2.14 15.58
N PRO A 153 -7.44 1.46 14.63
CA PRO A 153 -7.46 1.94 13.25
C PRO A 153 -8.29 3.24 13.17
N ILE A 154 -7.80 4.21 12.38
CA ILE A 154 -8.56 5.42 12.03
C ILE A 154 -9.38 5.16 10.76
N ALA A 155 -8.86 4.33 9.86
CA ALA A 155 -9.60 3.87 8.69
C ALA A 155 -10.80 3.02 9.07
N SER A 156 -11.90 3.13 8.33
CA SER A 156 -13.03 2.20 8.38
C SER A 156 -13.25 1.54 7.02
N ASN A 157 -13.87 0.36 6.99
CA ASN A 157 -14.14 -0.33 5.73
C ASN A 157 -15.07 0.47 4.81
N GLU A 158 -15.99 1.29 5.36
CA GLU A 158 -16.84 2.19 4.59
C GLU A 158 -16.00 3.29 3.92
N SER A 159 -15.04 3.89 4.64
CA SER A 159 -14.16 4.91 4.08
C SER A 159 -13.20 4.34 3.04
N ILE A 160 -12.69 3.12 3.25
CA ILE A 160 -11.87 2.39 2.28
C ILE A 160 -12.67 2.10 1.00
N GLU A 161 -13.90 1.59 1.13
CA GLU A 161 -14.77 1.29 -0.01
C GLU A 161 -15.11 2.56 -0.81
N ALA A 162 -15.38 3.67 -0.13
CA ALA A 162 -15.64 4.96 -0.78
C ALA A 162 -14.41 5.44 -1.59
N LEU A 163 -13.20 5.34 -1.04
CA LEU A 163 -11.98 5.68 -1.77
C LEU A 163 -11.75 4.74 -2.96
N ASN A 164 -11.97 3.44 -2.77
CA ASN A 164 -11.87 2.43 -3.83
C ASN A 164 -12.83 2.71 -4.99
N GLN A 165 -14.06 3.15 -4.71
CA GLN A 165 -15.02 3.54 -5.75
C GLN A 165 -14.54 4.75 -6.55
N ASN A 166 -13.91 5.73 -5.90
CA ASN A 166 -13.32 6.88 -6.57
C ASN A 166 -12.15 6.46 -7.48
N ILE A 167 -11.27 5.57 -7.00
CA ILE A 167 -10.17 5.00 -7.78
C ILE A 167 -10.71 4.24 -9.00
N GLN A 168 -11.75 3.43 -8.81
CA GLN A 168 -12.40 2.67 -9.89
C GLN A 168 -12.96 3.59 -10.98
N LYS A 169 -13.71 4.63 -10.60
CA LYS A 169 -14.25 5.60 -11.57
C LYS A 169 -13.15 6.34 -12.32
N PHE A 170 -12.08 6.67 -11.64
CA PHE A 170 -10.94 7.39 -12.22
C PHE A 170 -10.11 6.52 -13.18
N SER A 171 -9.96 5.23 -12.91
CA SER A 171 -9.14 4.32 -13.72
C SER A 171 -9.55 4.29 -15.19
N GLY A 172 -10.84 4.35 -15.48
CA GLY A 172 -11.36 4.38 -16.85
C GLY A 172 -10.91 5.60 -17.67
N ASN A 173 -10.60 6.72 -17.00
CA ASN A 173 -10.13 7.95 -17.66
C ASN A 173 -8.61 7.92 -17.94
N MET A 174 -7.89 6.96 -17.35
CA MET A 174 -6.42 6.93 -17.37
C MET A 174 -5.85 5.77 -18.18
N ASP A 175 -6.66 5.07 -18.97
CA ASP A 175 -6.24 3.83 -19.63
C ASP A 175 -5.54 2.90 -18.63
N ALA A 176 -6.22 2.65 -17.52
CA ALA A 176 -5.75 1.83 -16.42
C ALA A 176 -6.83 0.79 -16.04
N VAL A 177 -6.38 -0.40 -15.70
CA VAL A 177 -7.27 -1.49 -15.26
C VAL A 177 -7.46 -1.40 -13.76
N TYR A 178 -8.71 -1.22 -13.31
CA TYR A 178 -9.03 -1.37 -11.89
C TYR A 178 -9.15 -2.84 -11.51
N VAL A 179 -8.46 -3.24 -10.46
CA VAL A 179 -8.51 -4.62 -9.93
C VAL A 179 -9.15 -4.59 -8.54
N ASN A 180 -10.37 -5.10 -8.45
CA ASN A 180 -11.07 -5.20 -7.18
C ASN A 180 -10.52 -6.37 -6.35
N LEU A 181 -9.64 -6.08 -5.40
CA LEU A 181 -9.21 -7.03 -4.37
C LEU A 181 -10.15 -6.99 -3.16
N PHE A 182 -10.61 -5.79 -2.77
CA PHE A 182 -11.37 -5.52 -1.55
C PHE A 182 -12.48 -6.53 -1.29
N SER A 183 -13.35 -6.74 -2.28
CA SER A 183 -14.52 -7.62 -2.13
C SER A 183 -14.15 -9.10 -1.92
N HIS A 184 -12.99 -9.53 -2.40
CA HIS A 184 -12.54 -10.92 -2.29
C HIS A 184 -11.94 -11.25 -0.92
N PHE A 185 -11.56 -10.23 -0.15
CA PHE A 185 -10.97 -10.38 1.17
C PHE A 185 -11.96 -10.19 2.32
N LEU A 186 -13.23 -9.87 2.01
CA LEU A 186 -14.27 -9.68 3.01
C LEU A 186 -14.82 -11.02 3.53
N ASN A 187 -15.05 -11.08 4.83
CA ASN A 187 -15.89 -12.10 5.47
C ASN A 187 -17.38 -11.69 5.44
N SER A 188 -18.24 -12.49 6.06
CA SER A 188 -19.69 -12.22 6.16
C SER A 188 -20.05 -10.97 6.96
N GLU A 189 -19.14 -10.47 7.82
CA GLU A 189 -19.30 -9.24 8.58
C GLU A 189 -18.75 -7.99 7.85
N ARG A 190 -18.36 -8.14 6.57
CA ARG A 190 -17.72 -7.10 5.75
C ARG A 190 -16.40 -6.58 6.32
N LYS A 191 -15.63 -7.46 6.99
CA LYS A 191 -14.28 -7.21 7.52
C LYS A 191 -13.26 -8.09 6.82
N LEU A 192 -11.98 -7.71 6.90
CA LEU A 192 -10.90 -8.57 6.42
C LEU A 192 -11.02 -9.95 7.09
N ASP A 193 -11.14 -10.98 6.26
CA ASP A 193 -11.32 -12.35 6.76
C ASP A 193 -10.05 -12.80 7.50
N LYS A 194 -10.24 -13.34 8.71
CA LYS A 194 -9.17 -13.89 9.56
C LYS A 194 -8.40 -15.03 8.88
N LYS A 195 -9.00 -15.69 7.89
CA LYS A 195 -8.30 -16.67 7.06
C LYS A 195 -7.10 -16.05 6.34
N TYR A 196 -7.19 -14.78 5.97
CA TYR A 196 -6.20 -14.08 5.15
C TYR A 196 -5.32 -13.12 5.92
N SER A 197 -5.57 -12.91 7.23
CA SER A 197 -4.83 -11.94 8.04
C SER A 197 -4.73 -12.40 9.49
N ASN A 198 -3.57 -12.13 10.11
CA ASN A 198 -3.33 -12.43 11.53
C ASN A 198 -3.52 -11.18 12.42
N ASP A 199 -3.31 -9.98 11.87
CA ASP A 199 -3.31 -8.72 12.61
C ASP A 199 -4.44 -7.75 12.20
N GLY A 200 -5.28 -8.16 11.26
CA GLY A 200 -6.41 -7.37 10.78
C GLY A 200 -6.06 -6.29 9.75
N LEU A 201 -4.81 -6.23 9.27
CA LEU A 201 -4.31 -5.29 8.27
C LEU A 201 -3.47 -5.98 7.20
N HIS A 202 -2.38 -6.63 7.61
CA HIS A 202 -1.47 -7.34 6.71
C HIS A 202 -2.03 -8.72 6.37
N ILE A 203 -1.76 -9.18 5.16
CA ILE A 203 -2.23 -10.50 4.73
C ILE A 203 -1.15 -11.56 4.91
N ASN A 204 -1.60 -12.77 5.19
CA ASN A 204 -0.75 -13.95 5.32
C ASN A 204 -0.58 -14.69 3.97
N GLY A 205 0.07 -15.86 3.99
CA GLY A 205 0.31 -16.65 2.79
C GLY A 205 -0.96 -17.02 2.01
N GLU A 206 -2.06 -17.35 2.69
CA GLU A 206 -3.35 -17.63 2.05
C GLU A 206 -3.92 -16.39 1.36
N GLY A 207 -3.73 -15.22 1.96
CA GLY A 207 -4.11 -13.94 1.36
C GLY A 207 -3.29 -13.65 0.08
N TYR A 208 -1.99 -13.90 0.07
CA TYR A 208 -1.17 -13.73 -1.14
C TYR A 208 -1.52 -14.75 -2.23
N LEU A 209 -1.88 -15.98 -1.87
CA LEU A 209 -2.37 -16.96 -2.83
C LEU A 209 -3.71 -16.53 -3.47
N LEU A 210 -4.62 -15.97 -2.67
CA LEU A 210 -5.87 -15.39 -3.20
C LEU A 210 -5.57 -14.21 -4.13
N TRP A 211 -4.68 -13.29 -3.74
CA TRP A 211 -4.29 -12.16 -4.59
C TRP A 211 -3.71 -12.66 -5.92
N LYS A 212 -2.79 -13.64 -5.88
CA LYS A 212 -2.26 -14.28 -7.09
C LYS A 212 -3.38 -14.81 -7.99
N GLN A 213 -4.36 -15.52 -7.44
CA GLN A 213 -5.48 -16.07 -8.21
C GLN A 213 -6.27 -14.98 -8.95
N ILE A 214 -6.52 -13.85 -8.28
CA ILE A 214 -7.29 -12.73 -8.86
C ILE A 214 -6.54 -12.09 -10.02
N ILE A 215 -5.21 -11.87 -9.87
CA ILE A 215 -4.44 -11.10 -10.86
C ILE A 215 -3.70 -11.96 -11.89
N LYS A 216 -3.68 -13.30 -11.75
CA LYS A 216 -2.96 -14.21 -12.64
C LYS A 216 -3.24 -13.96 -14.11
N LYS A 217 -4.50 -13.71 -14.46
CA LYS A 217 -4.92 -13.45 -15.85
C LYS A 217 -4.19 -12.23 -16.45
N TYR A 218 -4.01 -11.16 -15.67
CA TYR A 218 -3.34 -9.94 -16.14
C TYR A 218 -1.82 -10.16 -16.30
N ILE A 219 -1.21 -10.96 -15.43
CA ILE A 219 0.22 -11.31 -15.53
C ILE A 219 0.48 -12.15 -16.80
N CYS A 220 -0.43 -13.06 -17.15
CA CYS A 220 -0.30 -13.92 -18.33
C CYS A 220 -0.49 -13.16 -19.67
N GLU A 221 -1.08 -11.97 -19.63
CA GLU A 221 -1.34 -11.12 -20.82
C GLU A 221 -0.23 -10.06 -21.06
N ILE A 222 0.77 -9.99 -20.18
CA ILE A 222 1.93 -9.10 -20.28
C ILE A 222 3.07 -9.79 -20.99
#